data_7ac86ec782c76097a0f93c871eb39bd8
#
_entry.id   7ac86ec782c76097a0f93c871eb39bd8
#
_cell.length_a   1.000
_cell.length_b   1.000
_cell.length_c   1.000
_cell.angle_alpha   90.00
_cell.angle_beta   90.00
_cell.angle_gamma   90.00
#
_symmetry.space_group_name_H-M   'P 1'
#
loop_
_entity.id
_entity.type
_entity.pdbx_description
1 polymer ?
#
loop_
_entity_poly.entity_id
_entity_poly.type
_entity_poly.pdbx_seq_one_letter_code
_entity_poly.pdbx_strand_id
1 'polypeptide(L)'
;MIIYWSMILWVALIYFVYSMGHKEEVMLADYNIQQGIRKKVPLAYAIVVFGYFIFWIGMRKHVADTSVYIESFNRLSSNFDVAWASIDWDNKGPGWQIFNVIFKCFISDNYTWWLMTIAIISGVCIMVVIRKYSCSFFYSTFLFLTLLTFTWMMNGMRQFVCVAVLFLCCDWIKDGKFIRFIIAVLLMSTFHMTALLMIPIYFVARCKPWDKKIGLFIIGIILICIFAEPFFKGVDSALSGTAYADATGQFEEDDGVNPLRVLFYAIPPVIAFIFKQKLELYYEKNPIIPICVNMSLITAALYLVGVFTSGILIGRLPIYSEVYDLILIPYLLHCCFEKDTRKIVTIVYSLVLLLFFYLLGPSFYHSDITGYI
;
A
#
# COMPACT_ATOMS: atom_id res chain seq x y z
N MET A 1 2.06 21.33 2.55
CA MET A 1 1.00 21.08 1.53
C MET A 1 1.42 21.32 0.09
N ILE A 2 2.15 22.39 -0.25
CA ILE A 2 2.49 22.75 -1.65
C ILE A 2 3.17 21.62 -2.41
N ILE A 3 4.18 20.97 -1.81
CA ILE A 3 4.90 19.83 -2.45
C ILE A 3 3.95 18.68 -2.79
N TYR A 4 3.03 18.35 -1.92
CA TYR A 4 2.10 17.24 -2.17
C TYR A 4 1.09 17.57 -3.27
N TRP A 5 0.62 18.84 -3.35
CA TRP A 5 -0.19 19.31 -4.47
C TRP A 5 0.60 19.35 -5.78
N SER A 6 1.90 19.72 -5.72
CA SER A 6 2.76 19.67 -6.91
C SER A 6 2.92 18.25 -7.48
N MET A 7 2.89 17.20 -6.64
CA MET A 7 2.89 15.81 -7.10
C MET A 7 1.64 15.49 -7.92
N ILE A 8 0.46 15.95 -7.47
CA ILE A 8 -0.81 15.74 -8.21
C ILE A 8 -0.78 16.49 -9.54
N LEU A 9 -0.34 17.76 -9.52
CA LEU A 9 -0.19 18.56 -10.73
C LEU A 9 0.83 17.98 -11.70
N TRP A 10 1.91 17.39 -11.19
CA TRP A 10 2.92 16.67 -11.98
C TRP A 10 2.33 15.49 -12.72
N VAL A 11 1.52 14.66 -12.04
CA VAL A 11 0.81 13.55 -12.69
C VAL A 11 -0.09 14.06 -13.82
N ALA A 12 -0.85 15.12 -13.58
CA ALA A 12 -1.74 15.71 -14.57
C ALA A 12 -0.97 16.26 -15.77
N LEU A 13 0.16 16.95 -15.53
CA LEU A 13 1.03 17.49 -16.57
C LEU A 13 1.61 16.38 -17.46
N ILE A 14 2.18 15.35 -16.85
CA ILE A 14 2.78 14.24 -17.60
C ILE A 14 1.71 13.43 -18.33
N TYR A 15 0.52 13.25 -17.75
CA TYR A 15 -0.61 12.65 -18.47
C TYR A 15 -1.03 13.48 -19.68
N PHE A 16 -1.08 14.80 -19.56
CA PHE A 16 -1.39 15.70 -20.68
C PHE A 16 -0.38 15.53 -21.82
N VAL A 17 0.91 15.57 -21.52
CA VAL A 17 1.98 15.36 -22.52
C VAL A 17 1.88 13.96 -23.16
N TYR A 18 1.65 12.92 -22.34
CA TYR A 18 1.45 11.56 -22.84
C TYR A 18 0.24 11.46 -23.78
N SER A 19 -0.88 12.05 -23.41
CA SER A 19 -2.12 11.99 -24.18
C SER A 19 -2.02 12.67 -25.55
N MET A 20 -1.20 13.71 -25.66
CA MET A 20 -0.93 14.39 -26.94
C MET A 20 -0.17 13.48 -27.92
N GLY A 21 0.79 12.70 -27.43
CA GLY A 21 1.61 11.80 -28.24
C GLY A 21 0.98 10.42 -28.50
N HIS A 22 -0.03 10.01 -27.69
CA HIS A 22 -0.59 8.66 -27.70
C HIS A 22 -2.13 8.66 -27.79
N LYS A 23 -2.69 9.55 -28.61
CA LYS A 23 -4.16 9.73 -28.74
C LYS A 23 -4.90 8.44 -29.07
N GLU A 24 -4.39 7.62 -29.99
CA GLU A 24 -5.01 6.35 -30.37
C GLU A 24 -5.06 5.35 -29.21
N GLU A 25 -4.00 5.29 -28.41
CA GLU A 25 -3.96 4.37 -27.24
C GLU A 25 -4.97 4.77 -26.19
N VAL A 26 -5.16 6.06 -25.96
CA VAL A 26 -6.17 6.59 -25.03
C VAL A 26 -7.59 6.30 -25.54
N MET A 27 -7.82 6.43 -26.85
CA MET A 27 -9.13 6.14 -27.46
C MET A 27 -9.48 4.65 -27.45
N LEU A 28 -8.48 3.78 -27.61
CA LEU A 28 -8.67 2.32 -27.66
C LEU A 28 -8.62 1.65 -26.27
N ALA A 29 -8.49 2.41 -25.18
CA ALA A 29 -8.33 1.86 -23.83
C ALA A 29 -9.45 0.86 -23.47
N ASP A 30 -10.72 1.18 -23.76
CA ASP A 30 -11.86 0.31 -23.45
C ASP A 30 -11.83 -0.99 -24.24
N TYR A 31 -11.56 -0.92 -25.54
CA TYR A 31 -11.42 -2.08 -26.40
C TYR A 31 -10.28 -2.99 -25.91
N ASN A 32 -9.14 -2.41 -25.61
CA ASN A 32 -7.97 -3.13 -25.11
C ASN A 32 -8.28 -3.87 -23.79
N ILE A 33 -8.99 -3.23 -22.86
CA ILE A 33 -9.40 -3.85 -21.59
C ILE A 33 -10.33 -5.04 -21.84
N GLN A 34 -11.32 -4.90 -22.73
CA GLN A 34 -12.25 -5.97 -23.10
C GLN A 34 -11.53 -7.17 -23.73
N GLN A 35 -10.49 -6.93 -24.50
CA GLN A 35 -9.67 -7.98 -25.14
C GLN A 35 -8.57 -8.53 -24.22
N GLY A 36 -8.41 -7.99 -23.01
CA GLY A 36 -7.31 -8.35 -22.11
C GLY A 36 -5.94 -7.83 -22.58
N ILE A 37 -5.93 -6.93 -23.56
CA ILE A 37 -4.72 -6.31 -24.09
C ILE A 37 -4.31 -5.18 -23.13
N ARG A 38 -3.14 -5.32 -22.50
CA ARG A 38 -2.59 -4.29 -21.63
C ARG A 38 -1.47 -3.56 -22.35
N LYS A 39 -1.78 -2.40 -22.90
CA LYS A 39 -0.73 -1.49 -23.35
C LYS A 39 -0.12 -0.79 -22.15
N LYS A 40 1.15 -1.08 -21.89
CA LYS A 40 1.90 -0.46 -20.79
C LYS A 40 2.36 0.94 -21.23
N VAL A 41 2.13 1.92 -20.37
CA VAL A 41 2.75 3.25 -20.54
C VAL A 41 4.27 3.09 -20.74
N PRO A 42 4.92 3.80 -21.67
CA PRO A 42 6.36 3.74 -21.86
C PRO A 42 7.10 3.99 -20.54
N LEU A 43 8.19 3.23 -20.32
CA LEU A 43 8.91 3.24 -19.03
C LEU A 43 9.40 4.64 -18.65
N ALA A 44 9.80 5.44 -19.64
CA ALA A 44 10.25 6.80 -19.42
C ALA A 44 9.22 7.68 -18.68
N TYR A 45 7.94 7.62 -19.09
CA TYR A 45 6.88 8.38 -18.41
C TYR A 45 6.69 7.90 -16.96
N ALA A 46 6.74 6.58 -16.74
CA ALA A 46 6.62 6.03 -15.39
C ALA A 46 7.78 6.48 -14.48
N ILE A 47 9.02 6.44 -15.01
CA ILE A 47 10.20 6.92 -14.27
C ILE A 47 10.10 8.42 -13.98
N VAL A 48 9.67 9.23 -14.94
CA VAL A 48 9.54 10.69 -14.75
C VAL A 48 8.49 11.00 -13.68
N VAL A 49 7.36 10.29 -13.66
CA VAL A 49 6.31 10.50 -12.65
C VAL A 49 6.78 10.05 -11.28
N PHE A 50 7.22 8.81 -11.12
CA PHE A 50 7.64 8.29 -9.83
C PHE A 50 8.97 8.85 -9.35
N GLY A 51 9.88 9.22 -10.25
CA GLY A 51 11.14 9.89 -9.93
C GLY A 51 10.92 11.20 -9.17
N TYR A 52 9.91 11.98 -9.56
CA TYR A 52 9.52 13.19 -8.85
C TYR A 52 9.06 12.91 -7.41
N PHE A 53 8.24 11.87 -7.22
CA PHE A 53 7.80 11.48 -5.87
C PHE A 53 8.95 10.98 -5.02
N ILE A 54 9.76 10.08 -5.58
CA ILE A 54 10.93 9.49 -4.92
C ILE A 54 11.89 10.58 -4.49
N PHE A 55 12.13 11.59 -5.35
CA PHE A 55 12.99 12.73 -5.03
C PHE A 55 12.50 13.48 -3.79
N TRP A 56 11.25 13.95 -3.79
CA TRP A 56 10.73 14.72 -2.66
C TRP A 56 10.61 13.86 -1.39
N ILE A 57 10.18 12.60 -1.52
CA ILE A 57 10.08 11.68 -0.39
C ILE A 57 11.47 11.36 0.18
N GLY A 58 12.48 11.16 -0.66
CA GLY A 58 13.86 10.86 -0.23
C GLY A 58 14.59 12.05 0.40
N MET A 59 14.26 13.28 0.00
CA MET A 59 14.89 14.53 0.48
C MET A 59 14.30 15.08 1.80
N ARG A 60 13.28 14.41 2.37
CA ARG A 60 12.62 14.85 3.60
C ARG A 60 13.52 14.74 4.84
N LYS A 61 13.24 15.56 5.86
CA LYS A 61 13.87 15.45 7.18
C LYS A 61 12.85 15.28 8.31
N HIS A 62 11.89 16.19 8.40
CA HIS A 62 10.87 16.20 9.46
C HIS A 62 9.49 15.98 8.87
N VAL A 63 9.11 14.71 8.69
CA VAL A 63 7.75 14.31 8.30
C VAL A 63 7.39 13.10 9.14
N ALA A 64 6.34 13.22 9.95
CA ALA A 64 5.88 12.16 10.85
C ALA A 64 7.04 11.57 11.71
N ASP A 65 7.24 10.25 11.68
CA ASP A 65 8.27 9.53 12.43
C ASP A 65 9.69 9.56 11.80
N THR A 66 9.87 10.27 10.68
CA THR A 66 11.15 10.29 9.96
C THR A 66 12.32 10.73 10.83
N SER A 67 12.13 11.74 11.71
CA SER A 67 13.19 12.24 12.60
C SER A 67 13.71 11.16 13.56
N VAL A 68 12.83 10.33 14.09
CA VAL A 68 13.19 9.20 14.99
C VAL A 68 14.06 8.19 14.26
N TYR A 69 13.72 7.87 13.01
CA TYR A 69 14.51 6.97 12.17
C TYR A 69 15.86 7.55 11.79
N ILE A 70 15.94 8.85 11.47
CA ILE A 70 17.20 9.56 11.17
C ILE A 70 18.11 9.52 12.40
N GLU A 71 17.56 9.81 13.58
CA GLU A 71 18.33 9.80 14.81
C GLU A 71 18.87 8.40 15.13
N SER A 72 18.05 7.35 14.99
CA SER A 72 18.47 5.97 15.14
C SER A 72 19.59 5.60 14.17
N PHE A 73 19.47 5.98 12.88
CA PHE A 73 20.51 5.75 11.88
C PHE A 73 21.79 6.51 12.19
N ASN A 74 21.72 7.76 12.65
CA ASN A 74 22.89 8.57 12.97
C ASN A 74 23.65 8.05 14.19
N ARG A 75 22.96 7.48 15.20
CA ARG A 75 23.57 6.85 16.37
C ARG A 75 24.36 5.57 16.05
N LEU A 76 24.06 4.93 14.90
CA LEU A 76 24.75 3.71 14.48
C LEU A 76 26.23 4.03 14.17
N SER A 77 27.15 3.17 14.59
CA SER A 77 28.57 3.29 14.27
C SER A 77 28.85 3.06 12.79
N SER A 78 29.82 3.80 12.23
CA SER A 78 30.32 3.52 10.88
C SER A 78 31.37 2.39 10.85
N ASN A 79 31.85 1.94 12.03
CA ASN A 79 32.68 0.75 12.14
C ASN A 79 31.79 -0.50 12.14
N PHE A 80 32.04 -1.42 11.20
CA PHE A 80 31.19 -2.60 10.99
C PHE A 80 31.11 -3.51 12.21
N ASP A 81 32.26 -3.80 12.86
CA ASP A 81 32.28 -4.72 14.01
C ASP A 81 31.45 -4.17 15.17
N VAL A 82 31.58 -2.87 15.45
CA VAL A 82 30.82 -2.17 16.48
C VAL A 82 29.33 -2.12 16.13
N ALA A 83 29.00 -1.76 14.90
CA ALA A 83 27.64 -1.68 14.44
C ALA A 83 26.95 -3.06 14.41
N TRP A 84 27.66 -4.11 13.97
CA TRP A 84 27.17 -5.48 13.97
C TRP A 84 26.91 -6.03 15.36
N ALA A 85 27.84 -5.76 16.30
CA ALA A 85 27.67 -6.14 17.71
C ALA A 85 26.52 -5.41 18.41
N SER A 86 26.05 -4.26 17.88
CA SER A 86 24.93 -3.51 18.41
C SER A 86 23.56 -4.00 17.92
N ILE A 87 23.50 -5.02 17.04
CA ILE A 87 22.26 -5.60 16.57
C ILE A 87 21.57 -6.32 17.72
N ASP A 88 20.35 -5.88 18.02
CA ASP A 88 19.47 -6.55 18.96
C ASP A 88 18.68 -7.65 18.24
N TRP A 89 19.14 -8.89 18.40
CA TRP A 89 18.56 -10.06 17.74
C TRP A 89 17.19 -10.45 18.33
N ASP A 90 16.91 -10.06 19.56
CA ASP A 90 15.65 -10.32 20.24
C ASP A 90 14.58 -9.28 19.90
N ASN A 91 14.98 -8.18 19.24
CA ASN A 91 14.09 -7.10 18.86
C ASN A 91 13.28 -7.44 17.60
N LYS A 92 12.14 -6.75 17.49
CA LYS A 92 11.18 -6.82 16.37
C LYS A 92 11.80 -6.21 15.09
N GLY A 93 12.55 -6.98 14.33
CA GLY A 93 13.03 -6.57 13.01
C GLY A 93 14.56 -6.56 12.84
N PRO A 94 15.24 -7.69 13.05
CA PRO A 94 16.69 -7.80 12.86
C PRO A 94 17.11 -7.51 11.42
N GLY A 95 16.32 -7.87 10.42
CA GLY A 95 16.61 -7.57 9.02
C GLY A 95 16.68 -6.07 8.71
N TRP A 96 15.84 -5.27 9.37
CA TRP A 96 15.93 -3.82 9.27
C TRP A 96 17.22 -3.27 9.88
N GLN A 97 17.64 -3.81 11.03
CA GLN A 97 18.91 -3.41 11.66
C GLN A 97 20.11 -3.81 10.79
N ILE A 98 20.12 -5.03 10.24
CA ILE A 98 21.14 -5.50 9.29
C ILE A 98 21.20 -4.58 8.08
N PHE A 99 20.07 -4.21 7.49
CA PHE A 99 20.03 -3.28 6.37
C PHE A 99 20.67 -1.93 6.72
N ASN A 100 20.37 -1.38 7.91
CA ASN A 100 20.96 -0.12 8.36
C ASN A 100 22.48 -0.23 8.58
N VAL A 101 22.95 -1.32 9.20
CA VAL A 101 24.38 -1.58 9.41
C VAL A 101 25.11 -1.66 8.08
N ILE A 102 24.61 -2.48 7.15
CA ILE A 102 25.22 -2.63 5.82
C ILE A 102 25.24 -1.28 5.09
N PHE A 103 24.13 -0.53 5.13
CA PHE A 103 24.06 0.76 4.47
C PHE A 103 25.06 1.76 5.07
N LYS A 104 25.06 1.89 6.40
CA LYS A 104 25.92 2.84 7.14
C LYS A 104 27.41 2.56 6.92
N CYS A 105 27.81 1.30 6.97
CA CYS A 105 29.22 0.92 6.93
C CYS A 105 29.80 0.80 5.51
N PHE A 106 28.98 0.44 4.51
CA PHE A 106 29.52 0.11 3.17
C PHE A 106 29.00 1.01 2.05
N ILE A 107 27.90 1.78 2.27
CA ILE A 107 27.30 2.59 1.22
C ILE A 107 27.45 4.08 1.54
N SER A 108 26.86 4.55 2.65
CA SER A 108 26.95 5.94 3.07
C SER A 108 26.54 6.13 4.52
N ASP A 109 27.22 6.99 5.24
CA ASP A 109 26.85 7.47 6.57
C ASP A 109 25.85 8.63 6.55
N ASN A 110 25.53 9.17 5.36
CA ASN A 110 24.58 10.25 5.18
C ASN A 110 23.14 9.70 5.13
N TYR A 111 22.31 10.13 6.09
CA TYR A 111 20.91 9.72 6.20
C TYR A 111 20.05 10.06 4.97
N THR A 112 20.42 11.06 4.18
CA THR A 112 19.65 11.42 2.98
C THR A 112 19.74 10.36 1.90
N TRP A 113 20.94 9.82 1.66
CA TRP A 113 21.12 8.71 0.72
C TRP A 113 20.42 7.44 1.20
N TRP A 114 20.40 7.22 2.52
CA TRP A 114 19.65 6.14 3.14
C TRP A 114 18.13 6.30 2.94
N LEU A 115 17.55 7.48 3.23
CA LEU A 115 16.14 7.77 2.96
C LEU A 115 15.81 7.67 1.47
N MET A 116 16.69 8.17 0.60
CA MET A 116 16.54 8.08 -0.85
C MET A 116 16.47 6.62 -1.32
N THR A 117 17.33 5.76 -0.78
CA THR A 117 17.34 4.33 -1.12
C THR A 117 16.02 3.66 -0.71
N ILE A 118 15.52 3.95 0.49
CA ILE A 118 14.22 3.44 0.96
C ILE A 118 13.08 3.92 0.05
N ALA A 119 13.11 5.21 -0.33
CA ALA A 119 12.12 5.80 -1.24
C ALA A 119 12.20 5.17 -2.64
N ILE A 120 13.40 4.90 -3.17
CA ILE A 120 13.61 4.22 -4.46
C ILE A 120 13.03 2.80 -4.40
N ILE A 121 13.39 2.01 -3.40
CA ILE A 121 12.89 0.63 -3.25
C ILE A 121 11.36 0.62 -3.26
N SER A 122 10.75 1.41 -2.38
CA SER A 122 9.29 1.46 -2.24
C SER A 122 8.60 1.99 -3.50
N GLY A 123 9.08 3.13 -4.02
CA GLY A 123 8.47 3.79 -5.19
C GLY A 123 8.60 2.96 -6.47
N VAL A 124 9.76 2.32 -6.70
CA VAL A 124 9.98 1.48 -7.88
C VAL A 124 9.08 0.22 -7.83
N CYS A 125 8.97 -0.43 -6.66
CA CYS A 125 8.08 -1.59 -6.52
C CYS A 125 6.62 -1.23 -6.86
N ILE A 126 6.10 -0.13 -6.31
CA ILE A 126 4.74 0.35 -6.60
C ILE A 126 4.59 0.71 -8.09
N MET A 127 5.53 1.48 -8.65
CA MET A 127 5.55 1.87 -10.05
C MET A 127 5.47 0.66 -10.99
N VAL A 128 6.30 -0.35 -10.76
CA VAL A 128 6.37 -1.56 -11.59
C VAL A 128 5.04 -2.30 -11.59
N VAL A 129 4.41 -2.46 -10.43
CA VAL A 129 3.13 -3.18 -10.32
C VAL A 129 2.00 -2.39 -10.96
N ILE A 130 1.88 -1.09 -10.67
CA ILE A 130 0.87 -0.23 -11.31
C ILE A 130 1.04 -0.26 -12.83
N ARG A 131 2.27 -0.05 -13.33
CA ARG A 131 2.55 -0.09 -14.77
C ARG A 131 2.25 -1.44 -15.41
N LYS A 132 2.43 -2.53 -14.67
CA LYS A 132 2.18 -3.88 -15.16
C LYS A 132 0.71 -4.23 -15.19
N TYR A 133 -0.05 -3.86 -14.17
CA TYR A 133 -1.37 -4.41 -13.91
C TYR A 133 -2.51 -3.42 -14.05
N SER A 134 -2.30 -2.13 -13.84
CA SER A 134 -3.39 -1.17 -14.00
C SER A 134 -3.82 -1.01 -15.46
N CYS A 135 -5.12 -0.86 -15.67
CA CYS A 135 -5.67 -0.47 -16.98
C CYS A 135 -5.51 1.04 -17.24
N SER A 136 -5.22 1.84 -16.21
CA SER A 136 -4.96 3.28 -16.32
C SER A 136 -3.84 3.69 -15.37
N PHE A 137 -2.59 3.70 -15.86
CA PHE A 137 -1.39 4.01 -15.07
C PHE A 137 -1.51 5.37 -14.37
N PHE A 138 -1.87 6.41 -15.10
CA PHE A 138 -1.93 7.77 -14.55
C PHE A 138 -3.03 7.92 -13.49
N TYR A 139 -4.19 7.28 -13.70
CA TYR A 139 -5.25 7.29 -12.71
C TYR A 139 -4.86 6.49 -11.46
N SER A 140 -4.23 5.34 -11.60
CA SER A 140 -3.66 4.61 -10.45
C SER A 140 -2.62 5.41 -9.68
N THR A 141 -1.80 6.19 -10.40
CA THR A 141 -0.81 7.08 -9.77
C THR A 141 -1.49 8.26 -9.05
N PHE A 142 -2.57 8.79 -9.62
CA PHE A 142 -3.42 9.78 -8.96
C PHE A 142 -4.04 9.19 -7.68
N LEU A 143 -4.54 7.96 -7.73
CA LEU A 143 -5.07 7.23 -6.56
C LEU A 143 -3.99 7.01 -5.51
N PHE A 144 -2.76 6.66 -5.90
CA PHE A 144 -1.63 6.49 -4.97
C PHE A 144 -1.39 7.74 -4.12
N LEU A 145 -1.57 8.93 -4.70
CA LEU A 145 -1.47 10.20 -3.97
C LEU A 145 -2.73 10.49 -3.17
N THR A 146 -3.90 10.43 -3.80
CA THR A 146 -5.16 10.94 -3.22
C THR A 146 -5.78 10.00 -2.19
N LEU A 147 -5.49 8.69 -2.22
CA LEU A 147 -5.79 7.73 -1.15
C LEU A 147 -4.78 7.82 0.01
N LEU A 148 -3.80 8.73 -0.07
CA LEU A 148 -2.73 8.92 0.91
C LEU A 148 -1.79 7.71 1.07
N THR A 149 -1.83 6.75 0.17
CA THR A 149 -0.95 5.56 0.21
C THR A 149 0.53 5.95 0.17
N PHE A 150 0.89 7.02 -0.56
CA PHE A 150 2.26 7.53 -0.62
C PHE A 150 2.81 8.02 0.73
N THR A 151 1.93 8.42 1.67
CA THR A 151 2.35 8.91 2.99
C THR A 151 3.04 7.84 3.82
N TRP A 152 2.72 6.56 3.56
CA TRP A 152 3.39 5.44 4.19
C TRP A 152 4.87 5.31 3.82
N MET A 153 5.30 5.88 2.70
CA MET A 153 6.72 5.99 2.37
C MET A 153 7.48 6.93 3.33
N MET A 154 6.75 7.77 4.07
CA MET A 154 7.30 8.77 4.99
C MET A 154 6.97 8.45 6.45
N ASN A 155 5.83 7.83 6.70
CA ASN A 155 5.34 7.42 8.03
C ASN A 155 5.15 5.90 8.03
N GLY A 156 5.83 5.19 8.93
CA GLY A 156 5.83 3.72 8.92
C GLY A 156 6.64 3.12 7.77
N MET A 157 7.74 3.77 7.37
CA MET A 157 8.54 3.40 6.19
C MET A 157 9.08 1.97 6.22
N ARG A 158 9.40 1.39 7.41
CA ARG A 158 9.80 -0.02 7.55
C ARG A 158 8.70 -0.97 7.07
N GLN A 159 7.46 -0.72 7.52
CA GLN A 159 6.30 -1.49 7.10
C GLN A 159 6.04 -1.32 5.61
N PHE A 160 6.12 -0.09 5.10
CA PHE A 160 5.81 0.18 3.70
C PHE A 160 6.82 -0.42 2.72
N VAL A 161 8.10 -0.56 3.07
CA VAL A 161 9.08 -1.35 2.30
C VAL A 161 8.57 -2.79 2.15
N CYS A 162 8.10 -3.41 3.24
CA CYS A 162 7.55 -4.77 3.18
C CYS A 162 6.30 -4.84 2.28
N VAL A 163 5.38 -3.87 2.43
CA VAL A 163 4.19 -3.75 1.57
C VAL A 163 4.56 -3.66 0.11
N ALA A 164 5.48 -2.76 -0.25
CA ALA A 164 5.88 -2.51 -1.63
C ALA A 164 6.56 -3.74 -2.27
N VAL A 165 7.44 -4.40 -1.54
CA VAL A 165 8.12 -5.64 -2.00
C VAL A 165 7.12 -6.78 -2.14
N LEU A 166 6.22 -6.99 -1.18
CA LEU A 166 5.21 -8.04 -1.27
C LEU A 166 4.15 -7.75 -2.35
N PHE A 167 3.84 -6.48 -2.60
CA PHE A 167 3.02 -6.08 -3.74
C PHE A 167 3.70 -6.39 -5.07
N LEU A 168 5.03 -6.19 -5.19
CA LEU A 168 5.80 -6.61 -6.36
C LEU A 168 5.72 -8.13 -6.59
N CYS A 169 5.57 -8.92 -5.51
CA CYS A 169 5.39 -10.37 -5.56
C CYS A 169 3.96 -10.82 -5.89
N CYS A 170 3.03 -9.93 -6.25
CA CYS A 170 1.62 -10.26 -6.55
C CYS A 170 1.45 -11.33 -7.65
N ASP A 171 2.43 -11.45 -8.57
CA ASP A 171 2.46 -12.54 -9.54
C ASP A 171 2.48 -13.93 -8.87
N TRP A 172 3.17 -14.07 -7.76
CA TRP A 172 3.24 -15.35 -7.05
C TRP A 172 1.92 -15.69 -6.35
N ILE A 173 1.15 -14.69 -5.94
CA ILE A 173 -0.22 -14.90 -5.47
C ILE A 173 -1.09 -15.35 -6.65
N LYS A 174 -1.05 -14.60 -7.76
CA LYS A 174 -1.83 -14.88 -8.97
C LYS A 174 -1.56 -16.28 -9.53
N ASP A 175 -0.29 -16.65 -9.65
CA ASP A 175 0.15 -17.90 -10.27
C ASP A 175 0.16 -19.10 -9.29
N GLY A 176 -0.24 -18.93 -8.03
CA GLY A 176 -0.26 -20.00 -7.04
C GLY A 176 1.11 -20.46 -6.53
N LYS A 177 2.13 -19.63 -6.67
CA LYS A 177 3.52 -19.94 -6.27
C LYS A 177 3.73 -19.71 -4.78
N PHE A 178 3.02 -20.46 -3.94
CA PHE A 178 2.99 -20.27 -2.48
C PHE A 178 4.38 -20.27 -1.84
N ILE A 179 5.23 -21.24 -2.18
CA ILE A 179 6.57 -21.36 -1.56
C ILE A 179 7.43 -20.11 -1.84
N ARG A 180 7.38 -19.57 -3.05
CA ARG A 180 8.11 -18.34 -3.37
C ARG A 180 7.57 -17.14 -2.60
N PHE A 181 6.24 -17.08 -2.49
CA PHE A 181 5.60 -15.99 -1.77
C PHE A 181 5.88 -16.04 -0.27
N ILE A 182 5.80 -17.23 0.37
CA ILE A 182 6.08 -17.37 1.80
C ILE A 182 7.54 -17.05 2.13
N ILE A 183 8.51 -17.43 1.27
CA ILE A 183 9.90 -17.04 1.46
C ILE A 183 10.05 -15.51 1.46
N ALA A 184 9.40 -14.81 0.53
CA ALA A 184 9.41 -13.35 0.53
C ALA A 184 8.74 -12.76 1.78
N VAL A 185 7.62 -13.34 2.22
CA VAL A 185 6.94 -12.91 3.46
C VAL A 185 7.84 -13.10 4.68
N LEU A 186 8.50 -14.26 4.81
CA LEU A 186 9.43 -14.52 5.92
C LEU A 186 10.64 -13.58 5.88
N LEU A 187 11.19 -13.28 4.70
CA LEU A 187 12.24 -12.29 4.55
C LEU A 187 11.76 -10.90 4.97
N MET A 188 10.61 -10.46 4.50
CA MET A 188 10.05 -9.15 4.85
C MET A 188 9.62 -9.08 6.31
N SER A 189 9.23 -10.18 6.95
CA SER A 189 8.91 -10.19 8.38
C SER A 189 10.12 -9.87 9.27
N THR A 190 11.35 -10.11 8.79
CA THR A 190 12.57 -9.66 9.49
C THR A 190 12.74 -8.13 9.46
N PHE A 191 12.10 -7.43 8.51
CA PHE A 191 12.04 -5.96 8.49
C PHE A 191 10.88 -5.43 9.33
N HIS A 192 9.69 -6.02 9.15
CA HIS A 192 8.50 -5.64 9.90
C HIS A 192 7.56 -6.86 10.04
N MET A 193 7.34 -7.29 11.28
CA MET A 193 6.65 -8.54 11.57
C MET A 193 5.21 -8.61 11.02
N THR A 194 4.51 -7.48 10.88
CA THR A 194 3.16 -7.47 10.32
C THR A 194 3.09 -8.03 8.89
N ALA A 195 4.24 -8.20 8.20
CA ALA A 195 4.30 -8.90 6.91
C ALA A 195 3.76 -10.34 6.98
N LEU A 196 3.86 -11.01 8.14
CA LEU A 196 3.32 -12.36 8.36
C LEU A 196 1.80 -12.45 8.11
N LEU A 197 1.08 -11.34 8.24
CA LEU A 197 -0.34 -11.25 7.90
C LEU A 197 -0.61 -11.67 6.46
N MET A 198 0.35 -11.51 5.56
CA MET A 198 0.19 -11.89 4.15
C MET A 198 0.12 -13.40 3.93
N ILE A 199 0.48 -14.24 4.92
CA ILE A 199 0.34 -15.70 4.83
C ILE A 199 -1.14 -16.12 4.78
N PRO A 200 -1.99 -15.80 5.78
CA PRO A 200 -3.41 -16.10 5.69
C PRO A 200 -4.10 -15.32 4.55
N ILE A 201 -3.71 -14.06 4.30
CA ILE A 201 -4.25 -13.27 3.19
C ILE A 201 -4.02 -13.95 1.84
N TYR A 202 -2.89 -14.63 1.61
CA TYR A 202 -2.63 -15.36 0.37
C TYR A 202 -3.76 -16.33 0.01
N PHE A 203 -4.28 -17.09 0.97
CA PHE A 203 -5.34 -18.06 0.73
C PHE A 203 -6.68 -17.38 0.45
N VAL A 204 -7.03 -16.34 1.20
CA VAL A 204 -8.28 -15.58 0.99
C VAL A 204 -8.25 -14.86 -0.36
N ALA A 205 -7.12 -14.24 -0.71
CA ALA A 205 -6.95 -13.50 -1.96
C ALA A 205 -7.13 -14.38 -3.21
N ARG A 206 -6.84 -15.68 -3.11
CA ARG A 206 -6.95 -16.64 -4.21
C ARG A 206 -8.32 -17.33 -4.33
N CYS A 207 -9.23 -17.10 -3.41
CA CYS A 207 -10.59 -17.57 -3.54
C CYS A 207 -11.30 -16.92 -4.74
N LYS A 208 -12.30 -17.60 -5.30
CA LYS A 208 -13.20 -16.92 -6.24
C LYS A 208 -13.96 -15.84 -5.45
N PRO A 209 -14.00 -14.59 -5.92
CA PRO A 209 -14.77 -13.56 -5.26
C PRO A 209 -16.24 -13.97 -5.06
N TRP A 210 -16.79 -13.65 -3.89
CA TRP A 210 -18.18 -13.88 -3.53
C TRP A 210 -18.61 -15.36 -3.43
N ASP A 211 -17.66 -16.30 -3.38
CA ASP A 211 -17.95 -17.71 -3.12
C ASP A 211 -18.23 -17.98 -1.62
N LYS A 212 -18.57 -19.22 -1.29
CA LYS A 212 -18.86 -19.64 0.09
C LYS A 212 -17.68 -19.41 1.05
N LYS A 213 -16.43 -19.50 0.57
CA LYS A 213 -15.22 -19.28 1.38
C LYS A 213 -15.08 -17.81 1.76
N ILE A 214 -15.37 -16.89 0.83
CA ILE A 214 -15.43 -15.46 1.11
C ILE A 214 -16.59 -15.13 2.06
N GLY A 215 -17.74 -15.77 1.89
CA GLY A 215 -18.85 -15.65 2.84
C GLY A 215 -18.44 -16.08 4.26
N LEU A 216 -17.74 -17.21 4.40
CA LEU A 216 -17.22 -17.67 5.68
C LEU A 216 -16.19 -16.70 6.28
N PHE A 217 -15.31 -16.12 5.45
CA PHE A 217 -14.38 -15.08 5.87
C PHE A 217 -15.11 -13.85 6.43
N ILE A 218 -16.15 -13.36 5.74
CA ILE A 218 -16.97 -12.22 6.19
C ILE A 218 -17.64 -12.54 7.53
N ILE A 219 -18.22 -13.74 7.67
CA ILE A 219 -18.83 -14.18 8.94
C ILE A 219 -17.77 -14.20 10.06
N GLY A 220 -16.57 -14.71 9.78
CA GLY A 220 -15.46 -14.71 10.73
C GLY A 220 -15.08 -13.31 11.19
N ILE A 221 -14.99 -12.34 10.28
CA ILE A 221 -14.73 -10.93 10.61
C ILE A 221 -15.84 -10.33 11.49
N ILE A 222 -17.11 -10.60 11.15
CA ILE A 222 -18.25 -10.13 11.96
C ILE A 222 -18.19 -10.71 13.38
N LEU A 223 -17.85 -12.00 13.51
CA LEU A 223 -17.69 -12.64 14.81
C LEU A 223 -16.54 -12.04 15.60
N ILE A 224 -15.38 -11.74 14.96
CA ILE A 224 -14.26 -11.04 15.60
C ILE A 224 -14.71 -9.67 16.09
N CYS A 225 -15.47 -8.90 15.32
CA CYS A 225 -15.97 -7.59 15.76
C CYS A 225 -16.94 -7.70 16.94
N ILE A 226 -17.85 -8.71 16.95
CA ILE A 226 -18.81 -8.93 18.05
C ILE A 226 -18.09 -9.38 19.33
N PHE A 227 -17.07 -10.21 19.20
CA PHE A 227 -16.31 -10.78 20.32
C PHE A 227 -14.89 -10.21 20.38
N ALA A 228 -14.71 -8.92 20.04
CA ALA A 228 -13.38 -8.32 19.93
C ALA A 228 -12.58 -8.46 21.23
N GLU A 229 -13.14 -8.05 22.36
CA GLU A 229 -12.46 -8.10 23.66
C GLU A 229 -12.04 -9.54 24.09
N PRO A 230 -12.92 -10.57 24.09
CA PRO A 230 -12.51 -11.94 24.37
C PRO A 230 -11.50 -12.49 23.36
N PHE A 231 -11.65 -12.15 22.07
CA PHE A 231 -10.74 -12.60 21.02
C PHE A 231 -9.32 -12.07 21.24
N PHE A 232 -9.17 -10.78 21.53
CA PHE A 232 -7.85 -10.18 21.75
C PHE A 232 -7.23 -10.59 23.08
N LYS A 233 -8.00 -10.79 24.14
CA LYS A 233 -7.50 -11.41 25.38
C LYS A 233 -6.98 -12.84 25.15
N GLY A 234 -7.63 -13.60 24.25
CA GLY A 234 -7.15 -14.91 23.82
C GLY A 234 -5.83 -14.84 23.05
N VAL A 235 -5.69 -13.85 22.15
CA VAL A 235 -4.45 -13.60 21.40
C VAL A 235 -3.31 -13.23 22.35
N ASP A 236 -3.55 -12.37 23.36
CA ASP A 236 -2.54 -12.03 24.37
C ASP A 236 -2.10 -13.23 25.20
N SER A 237 -3.07 -14.01 25.64
CA SER A 237 -2.75 -15.24 26.37
C SER A 237 -1.89 -16.20 25.55
N ALA A 238 -2.15 -16.30 24.24
CA ALA A 238 -1.37 -17.11 23.30
C ALA A 238 0.03 -16.52 23.02
N LEU A 239 0.18 -15.19 23.09
CA LEU A 239 1.44 -14.48 22.88
C LEU A 239 2.20 -14.25 24.20
N SER A 240 1.62 -14.62 25.35
CA SER A 240 2.26 -14.51 26.65
C SER A 240 3.59 -15.27 26.64
N GLY A 241 4.66 -14.60 27.06
CA GLY A 241 6.03 -15.17 27.02
C GLY A 241 6.78 -14.91 25.70
N THR A 242 6.17 -14.23 24.74
CA THR A 242 6.86 -13.74 23.53
C THR A 242 7.16 -12.24 23.63
N ALA A 243 8.00 -11.71 22.73
CA ALA A 243 8.25 -10.26 22.62
C ALA A 243 6.98 -9.43 22.29
N TYR A 244 5.82 -10.05 22.21
CA TYR A 244 4.52 -9.47 21.83
C TYR A 244 3.47 -9.59 22.95
N ALA A 245 3.88 -10.02 24.15
CA ALA A 245 2.99 -10.19 25.30
C ALA A 245 2.20 -8.93 25.68
N ASP A 246 2.75 -7.73 25.41
CA ASP A 246 2.10 -6.44 25.71
C ASP A 246 1.45 -5.79 24.47
N ALA A 247 1.26 -6.53 23.38
CA ALA A 247 0.72 -5.96 22.15
C ALA A 247 -0.70 -5.40 22.32
N THR A 248 -1.49 -5.97 23.23
CA THR A 248 -2.87 -5.56 23.49
C THR A 248 -3.00 -4.51 24.60
N GLY A 249 -2.02 -4.32 25.48
CA GLY A 249 -2.02 -3.18 26.40
C GLY A 249 -2.16 -1.83 25.68
N GLN A 250 -1.77 -1.77 24.41
CA GLN A 250 -1.97 -0.61 23.55
C GLN A 250 -3.42 -0.45 23.04
N PHE A 251 -4.30 -1.45 23.24
CA PHE A 251 -5.71 -1.36 22.83
C PHE A 251 -6.55 -0.51 23.81
N GLU A 252 -6.15 -0.41 25.06
CA GLU A 252 -6.92 0.29 26.08
C GLU A 252 -6.78 1.83 26.00
N GLU A 253 -5.73 2.32 25.30
CA GLU A 253 -5.42 3.75 25.16
C GLU A 253 -5.80 4.37 23.81
N ASP A 254 -6.41 3.61 22.88
CA ASP A 254 -6.58 4.04 21.48
C ASP A 254 -8.07 4.11 21.09
N ASP A 255 -8.48 5.23 20.50
CA ASP A 255 -9.85 5.51 20.02
C ASP A 255 -10.31 4.67 18.80
N GLY A 256 -9.51 3.69 18.37
CA GLY A 256 -9.80 2.88 17.20
C GLY A 256 -9.67 3.62 15.86
N VAL A 257 -10.08 2.95 14.78
CA VAL A 257 -10.08 3.54 13.43
C VAL A 257 -11.32 4.41 13.24
N ASN A 258 -11.15 5.58 12.64
CA ASN A 258 -12.29 6.43 12.28
C ASN A 258 -13.26 5.67 11.35
N PRO A 259 -14.54 5.52 11.72
CA PRO A 259 -15.56 4.78 10.94
C PRO A 259 -15.71 5.27 9.49
N LEU A 260 -15.43 6.54 9.22
CA LEU A 260 -15.45 7.09 7.85
C LEU A 260 -14.46 6.37 6.93
N ARG A 261 -13.32 5.88 7.46
CA ARG A 261 -12.39 5.05 6.66
C ARG A 261 -13.02 3.75 6.22
N VAL A 262 -13.78 3.08 7.10
CA VAL A 262 -14.49 1.85 6.74
C VAL A 262 -15.47 2.10 5.60
N LEU A 263 -16.30 3.15 5.70
CA LEU A 263 -17.25 3.52 4.64
C LEU A 263 -16.52 3.81 3.33
N PHE A 264 -15.40 4.52 3.38
CA PHE A 264 -14.62 4.89 2.21
C PHE A 264 -14.00 3.67 1.51
N TYR A 265 -13.33 2.81 2.28
CA TYR A 265 -12.68 1.61 1.75
C TYR A 265 -13.65 0.44 1.47
N ALA A 266 -14.90 0.54 1.90
CA ALA A 266 -15.96 -0.38 1.49
C ALA A 266 -16.53 -0.07 0.08
N ILE A 267 -16.31 1.14 -0.46
CA ILE A 267 -16.85 1.53 -1.78
C ILE A 267 -16.35 0.57 -2.90
N PRO A 268 -15.05 0.30 -3.09
CA PRO A 268 -14.60 -0.56 -4.17
C PRO A 268 -15.16 -1.99 -4.10
N PRO A 269 -15.12 -2.73 -2.97
CA PRO A 269 -15.66 -4.08 -2.93
C PRO A 269 -17.20 -4.09 -3.03
N VAL A 270 -17.92 -3.07 -2.57
CA VAL A 270 -19.38 -2.94 -2.76
C VAL A 270 -19.71 -2.75 -4.23
N ILE A 271 -19.01 -1.88 -4.95
CA ILE A 271 -19.19 -1.73 -6.40
C ILE A 271 -18.87 -3.06 -7.11
N ALA A 272 -17.78 -3.73 -6.74
CA ALA A 272 -17.43 -5.03 -7.29
C ALA A 272 -18.52 -6.09 -7.03
N PHE A 273 -19.21 -6.04 -5.89
CA PHE A 273 -20.33 -6.93 -5.60
C PHE A 273 -21.57 -6.61 -6.44
N ILE A 274 -21.96 -5.36 -6.53
CA ILE A 274 -23.11 -4.91 -7.32
C ILE A 274 -22.94 -5.33 -8.79
N PHE A 275 -21.72 -5.16 -9.33
CA PHE A 275 -21.42 -5.45 -10.73
C PHE A 275 -20.70 -6.79 -10.95
N LYS A 276 -20.84 -7.75 -10.01
CA LYS A 276 -20.09 -9.02 -10.05
C LYS A 276 -20.21 -9.78 -11.37
N GLN A 277 -21.42 -9.82 -11.97
CA GLN A 277 -21.66 -10.51 -13.23
C GLN A 277 -20.89 -9.87 -14.40
N LYS A 278 -20.82 -8.53 -14.44
CA LYS A 278 -20.02 -7.82 -15.45
C LYS A 278 -18.53 -8.05 -15.26
N LEU A 279 -18.05 -8.02 -14.01
CA LEU A 279 -16.63 -8.21 -13.68
C LEU A 279 -16.15 -9.63 -13.97
N GLU A 280 -16.96 -10.65 -13.74
CA GLU A 280 -16.62 -12.05 -14.04
C GLU A 280 -16.24 -12.26 -15.51
N LEU A 281 -16.82 -11.50 -16.45
CA LEU A 281 -16.48 -11.57 -17.88
C LEU A 281 -15.02 -11.19 -18.20
N TYR A 282 -14.38 -10.47 -17.26
CA TYR A 282 -12.99 -10.01 -17.41
C TYR A 282 -11.97 -10.86 -16.67
N TYR A 283 -12.39 -11.79 -15.78
CA TYR A 283 -11.49 -12.54 -14.90
C TYR A 283 -10.50 -13.42 -15.66
N GLU A 284 -10.96 -14.13 -16.69
CA GLU A 284 -10.10 -15.00 -17.51
C GLU A 284 -8.99 -14.20 -18.22
N LYS A 285 -9.36 -13.06 -18.81
CA LYS A 285 -8.42 -12.19 -19.52
C LYS A 285 -7.55 -11.35 -18.58
N ASN A 286 -8.03 -11.08 -17.39
CA ASN A 286 -7.35 -10.25 -16.38
C ASN A 286 -7.35 -10.92 -15.00
N PRO A 287 -6.57 -11.99 -14.79
CA PRO A 287 -6.62 -12.80 -13.56
C PRO A 287 -6.13 -12.08 -12.30
N ILE A 288 -5.66 -10.83 -12.42
CA ILE A 288 -5.36 -9.98 -11.26
C ILE A 288 -6.63 -9.37 -10.63
N ILE A 289 -7.70 -9.17 -11.41
CA ILE A 289 -8.93 -8.51 -10.94
C ILE A 289 -9.56 -9.25 -9.74
N PRO A 290 -9.82 -10.59 -9.80
CA PRO A 290 -10.41 -11.29 -8.66
C PRO A 290 -9.55 -11.20 -7.39
N ILE A 291 -8.23 -11.18 -7.52
CA ILE A 291 -7.31 -10.98 -6.39
C ILE A 291 -7.50 -9.57 -5.82
N CYS A 292 -7.54 -8.54 -6.67
CA CYS A 292 -7.75 -7.17 -6.23
C CYS A 292 -9.11 -7.00 -5.54
N VAL A 293 -10.18 -7.66 -6.01
CA VAL A 293 -11.49 -7.64 -5.36
C VAL A 293 -11.42 -8.23 -3.94
N ASN A 294 -10.78 -9.39 -3.78
CA ASN A 294 -10.61 -10.01 -2.46
C ASN A 294 -9.72 -9.18 -1.55
N MET A 295 -8.63 -8.60 -2.07
CA MET A 295 -7.76 -7.69 -1.31
C MET A 295 -8.51 -6.44 -0.84
N SER A 296 -9.32 -5.84 -1.69
CA SER A 296 -10.16 -4.68 -1.31
C SER A 296 -11.17 -5.05 -0.23
N LEU A 297 -11.77 -6.24 -0.31
CA LEU A 297 -12.65 -6.75 0.74
C LEU A 297 -11.92 -6.96 2.07
N ILE A 298 -10.69 -7.51 2.03
CA ILE A 298 -9.83 -7.67 3.20
C ILE A 298 -9.49 -6.30 3.80
N THR A 299 -9.21 -5.29 2.97
CA THR A 299 -8.96 -3.92 3.41
C THR A 299 -10.13 -3.36 4.22
N ALA A 300 -11.35 -3.44 3.66
CA ALA A 300 -12.56 -2.99 4.35
C ALA A 300 -12.80 -3.76 5.65
N ALA A 301 -12.57 -5.09 5.64
CA ALA A 301 -12.71 -5.95 6.80
C ALA A 301 -11.72 -5.60 7.93
N LEU A 302 -10.45 -5.37 7.60
CA LEU A 302 -9.42 -4.99 8.58
C LEU A 302 -9.70 -3.59 9.16
N TYR A 303 -10.15 -2.62 8.34
CA TYR A 303 -10.57 -1.32 8.87
C TYR A 303 -11.79 -1.46 9.79
N LEU A 304 -12.75 -2.33 9.44
CA LEU A 304 -13.91 -2.60 10.29
C LEU A 304 -13.49 -3.18 11.65
N VAL A 305 -12.58 -4.17 11.67
CA VAL A 305 -12.02 -4.71 12.92
C VAL A 305 -11.32 -3.61 13.70
N GLY A 306 -10.56 -2.73 13.03
CA GLY A 306 -9.86 -1.61 13.66
C GLY A 306 -10.78 -0.57 14.34
N VAL A 307 -12.05 -0.45 13.92
CA VAL A 307 -13.05 0.42 14.61
C VAL A 307 -13.35 -0.10 16.02
N PHE A 308 -13.38 -1.42 16.19
CA PHE A 308 -13.74 -2.06 17.46
C PHE A 308 -12.50 -2.43 18.31
N THR A 309 -11.30 -2.05 17.85
CA THR A 309 -10.05 -2.45 18.50
C THR A 309 -9.07 -1.28 18.61
N SER A 310 -8.03 -1.25 17.77
CA SER A 310 -6.97 -0.25 17.83
C SER A 310 -6.69 0.37 16.45
N GLY A 311 -6.70 1.69 16.37
CA GLY A 311 -6.28 2.45 15.20
C GLY A 311 -4.78 2.37 14.96
N ILE A 312 -3.97 2.30 16.02
CA ILE A 312 -2.50 2.28 15.92
C ILE A 312 -2.00 0.91 15.45
N LEU A 313 -2.51 -0.18 16.01
CA LEU A 313 -2.04 -1.52 15.68
C LEU A 313 -2.79 -2.11 14.48
N ILE A 314 -4.12 -2.27 14.60
CA ILE A 314 -4.94 -2.92 13.57
C ILE A 314 -5.16 -1.98 12.39
N GLY A 315 -5.35 -0.67 12.63
CA GLY A 315 -5.55 0.32 11.58
C GLY A 315 -4.37 0.50 10.60
N ARG A 316 -3.19 -0.05 10.92
CA ARG A 316 -2.02 -0.07 10.03
C ARG A 316 -1.92 -1.34 9.18
N LEU A 317 -2.69 -2.39 9.48
CA LEU A 317 -2.63 -3.66 8.75
C LEU A 317 -3.25 -3.60 7.35
N PRO A 318 -4.33 -2.83 7.10
CA PRO A 318 -4.98 -2.76 5.79
C PRO A 318 -4.05 -2.37 4.65
N ILE A 319 -2.95 -1.64 4.91
CA ILE A 319 -2.02 -1.16 3.88
C ILE A 319 -1.45 -2.30 3.00
N TYR A 320 -1.34 -3.53 3.52
CA TYR A 320 -0.88 -4.69 2.75
C TYR A 320 -1.85 -5.09 1.63
N SER A 321 -3.13 -4.85 1.82
CA SER A 321 -4.19 -5.16 0.85
C SER A 321 -4.72 -3.90 0.14
N GLU A 322 -4.67 -2.74 0.77
CA GLU A 322 -5.12 -1.44 0.25
C GLU A 322 -4.42 -1.05 -1.06
N VAL A 323 -3.13 -1.36 -1.19
CA VAL A 323 -2.36 -1.06 -2.42
C VAL A 323 -2.94 -1.72 -3.68
N TYR A 324 -3.76 -2.76 -3.54
CA TYR A 324 -4.45 -3.40 -4.65
C TYR A 324 -5.64 -2.60 -5.18
N ASP A 325 -6.18 -1.66 -4.40
CA ASP A 325 -7.21 -0.73 -4.84
C ASP A 325 -6.69 0.22 -5.93
N LEU A 326 -5.37 0.48 -5.96
CA LEU A 326 -4.71 1.23 -7.03
C LEU A 326 -4.89 0.56 -8.39
N ILE A 327 -5.07 -0.77 -8.42
CA ILE A 327 -5.36 -1.54 -9.64
C ILE A 327 -6.86 -1.72 -9.80
N LEU A 328 -7.58 -2.05 -8.74
CA LEU A 328 -9.01 -2.40 -8.80
C LEU A 328 -9.87 -1.22 -9.27
N ILE A 329 -9.71 -0.04 -8.65
CA ILE A 329 -10.58 1.11 -8.91
C ILE A 329 -10.62 1.50 -10.40
N PRO A 330 -9.47 1.62 -11.13
CA PRO A 330 -9.51 1.85 -12.56
C PRO A 330 -10.30 0.77 -13.33
N TYR A 331 -10.15 -0.51 -12.97
CA TYR A 331 -10.94 -1.58 -13.60
C TYR A 331 -12.44 -1.47 -13.30
N LEU A 332 -12.82 -1.13 -12.06
CA LEU A 332 -14.23 -0.91 -11.71
C LEU A 332 -14.85 0.19 -12.58
N LEU A 333 -14.15 1.30 -12.76
CA LEU A 333 -14.62 2.40 -13.60
C LEU A 333 -14.81 1.97 -15.06
N HIS A 334 -13.89 1.16 -15.60
CA HIS A 334 -13.95 0.74 -16.99
C HIS A 334 -14.93 -0.42 -17.24
N CYS A 335 -15.00 -1.40 -16.32
CA CYS A 335 -15.78 -2.61 -16.53
C CYS A 335 -17.24 -2.47 -16.08
N CYS A 336 -17.52 -1.65 -15.05
CA CYS A 336 -18.84 -1.57 -14.45
C CYS A 336 -19.73 -0.50 -15.10
N PHE A 337 -19.12 0.62 -15.57
CA PHE A 337 -19.86 1.78 -16.06
C PHE A 337 -19.74 1.97 -17.57
N GLU A 338 -20.83 2.38 -18.22
CA GLU A 338 -20.83 2.81 -19.61
C GLU A 338 -20.07 4.14 -19.76
N LYS A 339 -19.60 4.43 -20.97
CA LYS A 339 -18.65 5.52 -21.24
C LYS A 339 -19.05 6.87 -20.68
N ASP A 340 -20.34 7.25 -20.80
CA ASP A 340 -20.80 8.57 -20.33
C ASP A 340 -20.99 8.60 -18.81
N THR A 341 -21.63 7.56 -18.24
CA THR A 341 -21.74 7.39 -16.77
C THR A 341 -20.37 7.31 -16.12
N ARG A 342 -19.42 6.58 -16.72
CA ARG A 342 -18.04 6.47 -16.23
C ARG A 342 -17.37 7.82 -16.12
N LYS A 343 -17.52 8.71 -17.13
CA LYS A 343 -16.94 10.07 -17.05
C LYS A 343 -17.44 10.81 -15.82
N ILE A 344 -18.76 10.80 -15.59
CA ILE A 344 -19.37 11.46 -14.45
C ILE A 344 -18.88 10.85 -13.13
N VAL A 345 -18.92 9.51 -13.02
CA VAL A 345 -18.45 8.80 -11.82
C VAL A 345 -16.99 9.08 -11.55
N THR A 346 -16.13 9.06 -12.58
CA THR A 346 -14.69 9.35 -12.45
C THR A 346 -14.46 10.78 -11.94
N ILE A 347 -15.18 11.76 -12.49
CA ILE A 347 -15.05 13.16 -12.07
C ILE A 347 -15.49 13.32 -10.61
N VAL A 348 -16.70 12.83 -10.28
CA VAL A 348 -17.24 12.93 -8.91
C VAL A 348 -16.31 12.23 -7.91
N TYR A 349 -15.89 11.01 -8.20
CA TYR A 349 -14.98 10.26 -7.33
C TYR A 349 -13.64 10.97 -7.17
N SER A 350 -13.07 11.52 -8.25
CA SER A 350 -11.82 12.29 -8.19
C SER A 350 -11.96 13.56 -7.35
N LEU A 351 -13.09 14.26 -7.41
CA LEU A 351 -13.35 15.43 -6.56
C LEU A 351 -13.46 15.04 -5.08
N VAL A 352 -14.13 13.93 -4.77
CA VAL A 352 -14.21 13.39 -3.41
C VAL A 352 -12.80 13.02 -2.90
N LEU A 353 -11.98 12.39 -3.74
CA LEU A 353 -10.60 12.06 -3.39
C LEU A 353 -9.72 13.29 -3.18
N LEU A 354 -9.87 14.34 -3.98
CA LEU A 354 -9.15 15.61 -3.79
C LEU A 354 -9.58 16.29 -2.48
N LEU A 355 -10.86 16.24 -2.14
CA LEU A 355 -11.34 16.72 -0.85
C LEU A 355 -10.77 15.89 0.30
N PHE A 356 -10.77 14.57 0.19
CA PHE A 356 -10.16 13.66 1.17
C PHE A 356 -8.67 13.96 1.35
N PHE A 357 -7.94 14.13 0.25
CA PHE A 357 -6.54 14.52 0.25
C PHE A 357 -6.31 15.89 0.91
N TYR A 358 -7.18 16.87 0.68
CA TYR A 358 -7.09 18.18 1.28
C TYR A 358 -7.30 18.14 2.79
N LEU A 359 -8.30 17.35 3.26
CA LEU A 359 -8.68 17.28 4.67
C LEU A 359 -7.74 16.44 5.52
N LEU A 360 -7.22 15.32 4.97
CA LEU A 360 -6.46 14.32 5.71
C LEU A 360 -5.00 14.19 5.24
N GLY A 361 -4.64 14.88 4.16
CA GLY A 361 -3.27 14.85 3.63
C GLY A 361 -2.27 15.53 4.56
N PRO A 362 -0.98 15.23 4.42
CA PRO A 362 0.06 15.82 5.26
C PRO A 362 0.16 17.32 5.02
N SER A 363 0.06 18.10 6.11
CA SER A 363 0.11 19.56 6.06
C SER A 363 1.53 20.12 6.03
N PHE A 364 2.51 19.31 6.45
CA PHE A 364 3.88 19.73 6.70
C PHE A 364 4.89 18.92 5.89
N TYR A 365 5.91 19.60 5.38
CA TYR A 365 7.09 19.00 4.76
C TYR A 365 8.30 19.86 5.07
N HIS A 366 9.41 19.23 5.47
CA HIS A 366 10.67 19.92 5.73
C HIS A 366 11.85 19.14 5.11
N SER A 367 12.80 19.89 4.54
CA SER A 367 14.02 19.35 3.95
C SER A 367 15.16 20.38 4.06
N ASP A 368 16.22 20.00 4.75
CA ASP A 368 17.43 20.84 4.86
C ASP A 368 18.14 21.01 3.51
N ILE A 369 18.01 20.03 2.62
CA ILE A 369 18.76 19.99 1.34
C ILE A 369 18.12 20.91 0.31
N THR A 370 16.79 20.89 0.23
CA THR A 370 16.06 21.74 -0.71
C THR A 370 15.77 23.13 -0.15
N GLY A 371 16.08 23.39 1.12
CA GLY A 371 15.77 24.65 1.81
C GLY A 371 14.27 24.87 2.03
N TYR A 372 13.45 23.83 1.89
CA TYR A 372 12.01 23.91 2.08
C TYR A 372 11.67 23.70 3.56
N ILE A 373 11.08 24.73 4.18
CA ILE A 373 10.70 24.77 5.59
C ILE A 373 9.18 24.65 5.75
#